data_c0ddb1e10d764090484621b797c69736
#
_entry.id   c0ddb1e10d764090484621b797c69736
#
_cell.length_a   1.000
_cell.length_b   1.000
_cell.length_c   1.000
_cell.angle_alpha   90.00
_cell.angle_beta   90.00
_cell.angle_gamma   90.00
#
_symmetry.space_group_name_H-M   'P 1'
#
loop_
_entity.id
_entity.type
_entity.pdbx_description
1 polymer ?
#
loop_
_entity_poly.entity_id
_entity_poly.type
_entity_poly.pdbx_seq_one_letter_code
_entity_poly.pdbx_strand_id
1 'polypeptide(L)'
;MYKRRTSPKIKRNNIENTIPRVNREYACPAGPCGINYRMSRNPAVAGQFYPGTTKELDRAVRLYTRDAEEKIRAKGIVVPHAGYVYSGGVAGEVFSTVTIPDRSVIFCPNHTGVGAEAAVMSRGAWRMPWGEVPIDGELADRLLAASPLLSEDASAHRGEHSLEVQLPFLRRFREAFRFVPVALGHLSLSDCRALGEAVARIAGEETRPPLLIASSDMSHYEPDGIARKKDGAAIDRMLSLDPEGLFRVVRSERISMCGVIPATVVLFASLALGATSARLVKYSTSGDVSGDRGQVVGYAGLAFL
;
A
#
# COMPACT_ATOMS: atom_id res chain seq x y z
N MET A 1 19.97 53.88 25.96
CA MET A 1 20.77 52.91 26.73
C MET A 1 20.02 51.60 26.82
N TYR A 2 20.28 50.67 25.92
CA TYR A 2 19.63 49.34 25.87
C TYR A 2 20.64 48.28 26.34
N LYS A 3 20.41 47.67 27.49
CA LYS A 3 21.28 46.61 28.04
C LYS A 3 21.00 45.29 27.31
N ARG A 4 22.03 44.76 26.64
CA ARG A 4 22.05 43.41 26.08
C ARG A 4 22.06 42.36 27.22
N ARG A 5 21.08 41.44 27.23
CA ARG A 5 21.09 40.22 28.05
C ARG A 5 21.81 39.12 27.30
N THR A 6 22.84 38.56 27.92
CA THR A 6 23.63 37.43 27.46
C THR A 6 22.92 36.13 27.82
N SER A 7 22.73 35.26 26.83
CA SER A 7 22.21 33.89 27.04
C SER A 7 23.29 32.93 27.54
N PRO A 8 22.95 31.98 28.39
CA PRO A 8 23.93 31.02 28.94
C PRO A 8 24.31 29.93 27.92
N LYS A 9 25.61 29.61 27.88
CA LYS A 9 26.19 28.53 27.09
C LYS A 9 25.81 27.18 27.69
N ILE A 10 25.12 26.33 26.90
CA ILE A 10 24.88 24.91 27.23
C ILE A 10 26.13 24.11 26.86
N LYS A 11 26.73 23.47 27.86
CA LYS A 11 27.85 22.53 27.69
C LYS A 11 27.34 21.26 26.98
N ARG A 12 27.94 20.90 25.84
CA ARG A 12 27.77 19.59 25.19
C ARG A 12 28.55 18.54 25.99
N ASN A 13 27.83 17.61 26.61
CA ASN A 13 28.43 16.39 27.12
C ASN A 13 28.51 15.36 25.98
N ASN A 14 29.74 14.96 25.67
CA ASN A 14 29.99 13.81 24.82
C ASN A 14 29.56 12.54 25.58
N ILE A 15 28.58 11.85 25.07
CA ILE A 15 28.24 10.48 25.46
C ILE A 15 28.68 9.60 24.30
N GLU A 16 29.81 8.93 24.48
CA GLU A 16 30.25 7.84 23.61
C GLU A 16 29.30 6.66 23.83
N ASN A 17 28.44 6.38 22.86
CA ASN A 17 27.61 5.18 22.85
C ASN A 17 28.40 4.01 22.29
N THR A 18 28.91 3.18 23.17
CA THR A 18 29.45 1.87 22.85
C THR A 18 28.31 0.91 22.53
N ILE A 19 28.11 0.59 21.25
CA ILE A 19 27.16 -0.42 20.81
C ILE A 19 27.82 -1.80 20.97
N PRO A 20 27.23 -2.74 21.73
CA PRO A 20 27.79 -4.10 21.79
C PRO A 20 27.46 -4.84 20.50
N ARG A 21 28.48 -5.34 19.82
CA ARG A 21 28.37 -6.31 18.72
C ARG A 21 27.78 -7.62 19.27
N VAL A 22 26.55 -7.96 18.93
CA VAL A 22 26.00 -9.28 19.16
C VAL A 22 26.07 -10.06 17.85
N ASN A 23 27.21 -10.75 17.64
CA ASN A 23 27.27 -11.89 16.72
C ASN A 23 26.72 -13.11 17.47
N ARG A 24 25.53 -13.57 17.11
CA ARG A 24 25.10 -14.94 17.39
C ARG A 24 24.55 -15.53 16.11
N GLU A 25 25.35 -16.39 15.50
CA GLU A 25 24.91 -17.35 14.49
C GLU A 25 23.96 -18.34 15.15
N TYR A 26 22.67 -18.24 14.83
CA TYR A 26 21.74 -19.32 15.11
C TYR A 26 21.62 -20.18 13.84
N ALA A 27 22.29 -21.33 13.87
CA ALA A 27 22.03 -22.39 12.90
C ALA A 27 20.65 -23.00 13.21
N CYS A 28 19.72 -22.91 12.27
CA CYS A 28 18.42 -23.54 12.34
C CYS A 28 18.46 -24.85 11.54
N PRO A 29 17.91 -25.98 12.06
CA PRO A 29 17.93 -27.25 11.33
C PRO A 29 17.03 -27.21 10.11
N ALA A 30 17.50 -27.79 9.01
CA ALA A 30 16.79 -27.91 7.75
C ALA A 30 15.54 -28.81 7.92
N GLY A 31 14.34 -28.24 7.81
CA GLY A 31 13.10 -28.99 7.66
C GLY A 31 12.79 -29.28 6.17
N PRO A 32 11.91 -30.22 5.85
CA PRO A 32 11.71 -30.74 4.49
C PRO A 32 10.76 -29.88 3.63
N CYS A 33 10.97 -28.57 3.59
CA CYS A 33 10.32 -27.69 2.62
C CYS A 33 11.27 -26.53 2.35
N GLY A 34 11.83 -26.49 1.13
CA GLY A 34 12.91 -25.59 0.73
C GLY A 34 12.54 -24.10 0.63
N ILE A 35 11.87 -23.56 1.63
CA ILE A 35 11.61 -22.13 1.78
C ILE A 35 12.82 -21.53 2.50
N ASN A 36 13.59 -20.74 1.77
CA ASN A 36 14.79 -20.08 2.31
C ASN A 36 14.35 -18.89 3.19
N TYR A 37 14.04 -19.14 4.48
CA TYR A 37 13.57 -18.16 5.48
C TYR A 37 14.57 -17.03 5.83
N ARG A 38 15.64 -16.86 5.04
CA ARG A 38 16.69 -15.85 5.31
C ARG A 38 16.28 -14.39 5.06
N MET A 39 15.10 -14.13 4.45
CA MET A 39 14.68 -12.77 4.13
C MET A 39 13.25 -12.48 4.64
N SER A 40 13.10 -12.33 5.96
CA SER A 40 11.83 -11.89 6.51
C SER A 40 11.88 -10.38 6.78
N ARG A 41 10.88 -9.63 6.28
CA ARG A 41 10.69 -8.22 6.59
C ARG A 41 9.90 -8.07 7.91
N ASN A 42 10.43 -7.32 8.86
CA ASN A 42 9.72 -7.00 10.09
C ASN A 42 8.65 -5.93 9.84
N PRO A 43 7.56 -5.88 10.66
CA PRO A 43 6.56 -4.82 10.58
C PRO A 43 7.20 -3.43 10.76
N ALA A 44 6.78 -2.46 9.96
CA ALA A 44 7.22 -1.07 10.08
C ALA A 44 6.31 -0.26 11.03
N VAL A 45 5.00 -0.56 11.05
CA VAL A 45 3.99 0.27 11.74
C VAL A 45 3.04 -0.50 12.65
N ALA A 46 3.36 -1.75 13.00
CA ALA A 46 2.60 -2.51 14.00
C ALA A 46 2.65 -1.81 15.37
N GLY A 47 1.50 -1.67 16.03
CA GLY A 47 1.36 -0.91 17.27
C GLY A 47 1.24 0.61 17.07
N GLN A 48 1.28 1.10 15.82
CA GLN A 48 1.15 2.52 15.46
C GLN A 48 -0.04 2.75 14.52
N PHE A 49 -0.02 2.17 13.31
CA PHE A 49 -1.10 2.31 12.31
C PHE A 49 -2.20 1.28 12.52
N TYR A 50 -1.85 0.14 13.08
CA TYR A 50 -2.77 -0.93 13.45
C TYR A 50 -2.26 -1.62 14.75
N PRO A 51 -3.12 -2.32 15.50
CA PRO A 51 -2.72 -2.97 16.75
C PRO A 51 -1.57 -3.96 16.58
N GLY A 52 -0.61 -3.95 17.53
CA GLY A 52 0.59 -4.76 17.49
C GLY A 52 0.41 -6.22 17.94
N THR A 53 -0.76 -6.61 18.47
CA THR A 53 -1.05 -7.99 18.87
C THR A 53 -2.11 -8.62 17.98
N THR A 54 -2.03 -9.93 17.74
CA THR A 54 -2.98 -10.67 16.91
C THR A 54 -4.42 -10.46 17.34
N LYS A 55 -4.70 -10.59 18.64
CA LYS A 55 -6.05 -10.50 19.20
C LYS A 55 -6.69 -9.12 18.99
N GLU A 56 -5.93 -8.07 19.27
CA GLU A 56 -6.40 -6.69 19.09
C GLU A 56 -6.57 -6.33 17.62
N LEU A 57 -5.64 -6.79 16.77
CA LEU A 57 -5.69 -6.57 15.33
C LEU A 57 -6.90 -7.27 14.70
N ASP A 58 -7.16 -8.53 15.03
CA ASP A 58 -8.35 -9.26 14.57
C ASP A 58 -9.64 -8.56 14.98
N ARG A 59 -9.69 -8.05 16.23
CA ARG A 59 -10.83 -7.26 16.69
C ARG A 59 -10.99 -5.96 15.91
N ALA A 60 -9.90 -5.22 15.68
CA ALA A 60 -9.93 -3.97 14.93
C ALA A 60 -10.38 -4.19 13.48
N VAL A 61 -9.83 -5.18 12.78
CA VAL A 61 -10.21 -5.50 11.40
C VAL A 61 -11.70 -5.89 11.31
N ARG A 62 -12.21 -6.68 12.27
CA ARG A 62 -13.63 -7.05 12.33
C ARG A 62 -14.56 -5.84 12.53
N LEU A 63 -14.12 -4.79 13.23
CA LEU A 63 -14.92 -3.56 13.39
C LEU A 63 -15.09 -2.80 12.07
N TYR A 64 -14.12 -2.90 11.18
CA TYR A 64 -14.14 -2.20 9.89
C TYR A 64 -14.66 -3.04 8.72
N THR A 65 -14.84 -4.36 8.91
CA THR A 65 -15.25 -5.29 7.86
C THR A 65 -16.62 -5.91 8.17
N ARG A 66 -17.30 -6.32 7.11
CA ARG A 66 -18.54 -7.11 7.19
C ARG A 66 -18.47 -8.31 6.26
N ASP A 67 -19.24 -9.32 6.53
CA ASP A 67 -19.43 -10.43 5.60
C ASP A 67 -20.56 -10.03 4.64
N ALA A 68 -20.20 -9.65 3.40
CA ALA A 68 -21.17 -9.31 2.38
C ALA A 68 -21.75 -10.59 1.76
N GLU A 69 -23.06 -10.62 1.55
CA GLU A 69 -23.76 -11.76 0.90
C GLU A 69 -23.31 -11.91 -0.56
N GLU A 70 -23.18 -10.79 -1.28
CA GLU A 70 -22.66 -10.76 -2.64
C GLU A 70 -21.34 -10.02 -2.69
N LYS A 71 -20.37 -10.62 -3.37
CA LYS A 71 -19.05 -10.02 -3.61
C LYS A 71 -18.80 -9.85 -5.08
N ILE A 72 -18.26 -8.71 -5.45
CA ILE A 72 -17.88 -8.40 -6.83
C ILE A 72 -16.48 -8.94 -7.17
N ARG A 73 -16.32 -9.39 -8.41
CA ARG A 73 -14.98 -9.78 -8.93
C ARG A 73 -14.35 -8.56 -9.56
N ALA A 74 -13.46 -7.90 -8.83
CA ALA A 74 -12.70 -6.77 -9.34
C ALA A 74 -11.42 -7.24 -10.04
N LYS A 75 -11.02 -6.53 -11.10
CA LYS A 75 -9.70 -6.66 -11.75
C LYS A 75 -8.65 -5.96 -10.91
N GLY A 76 -8.99 -4.79 -10.36
CA GLY A 76 -8.14 -4.01 -9.48
C GLY A 76 -8.96 -3.21 -8.47
N ILE A 77 -8.30 -2.81 -7.39
CA ILE A 77 -8.89 -1.95 -6.35
C ILE A 77 -7.92 -0.84 -5.96
N VAL A 78 -8.48 0.27 -5.47
CA VAL A 78 -7.74 1.33 -4.79
C VAL A 78 -8.17 1.33 -3.33
N VAL A 79 -7.20 1.35 -2.40
CA VAL A 79 -7.45 1.23 -0.95
C VAL A 79 -6.54 2.19 -0.19
N PRO A 80 -7.04 2.95 0.80
CA PRO A 80 -6.23 3.86 1.60
C PRO A 80 -5.32 3.12 2.59
N HIS A 81 -4.29 3.85 3.12
CA HIS A 81 -3.25 3.26 3.97
C HIS A 81 -2.87 4.08 5.22
N ALA A 82 -3.67 5.05 5.61
CA ALA A 82 -3.49 5.72 6.89
C ALA A 82 -3.73 4.76 8.07
N GLY A 83 -3.48 5.23 9.29
CA GLY A 83 -3.80 4.47 10.49
C GLY A 83 -5.28 4.04 10.52
N TYR A 84 -5.56 2.84 11.00
CA TYR A 84 -6.88 2.19 10.95
C TYR A 84 -8.01 3.02 11.56
N VAL A 85 -7.70 3.82 12.58
CA VAL A 85 -8.68 4.75 13.18
C VAL A 85 -9.29 5.67 12.13
N TYR A 86 -8.52 6.09 11.16
CA TYR A 86 -8.93 7.05 10.13
C TYR A 86 -9.41 6.37 8.83
N SER A 87 -8.59 5.50 8.26
CA SER A 87 -8.83 4.92 6.93
C SER A 87 -9.43 3.51 6.98
N GLY A 88 -9.42 2.83 8.12
CA GLY A 88 -9.86 1.45 8.27
C GLY A 88 -11.31 1.22 7.83
N GLY A 89 -12.19 2.19 8.07
CA GLY A 89 -13.59 2.11 7.64
C GLY A 89 -13.80 2.18 6.12
N VAL A 90 -12.86 2.80 5.37
CA VAL A 90 -12.87 2.81 3.90
C VAL A 90 -12.22 1.52 3.38
N ALA A 91 -11.03 1.18 3.89
CA ALA A 91 -10.33 -0.04 3.50
C ALA A 91 -11.19 -1.29 3.76
N GLY A 92 -11.75 -1.41 4.95
CA GLY A 92 -12.58 -2.55 5.35
C GLY A 92 -13.82 -2.72 4.47
N GLU A 93 -14.46 -1.62 4.06
CA GLU A 93 -15.62 -1.69 3.15
C GLU A 93 -15.23 -2.20 1.75
N VAL A 94 -14.06 -1.78 1.22
CA VAL A 94 -13.55 -2.30 -0.06
C VAL A 94 -13.30 -3.80 0.02
N PHE A 95 -12.53 -4.25 1.01
CA PHE A 95 -12.23 -5.67 1.18
C PHE A 95 -13.46 -6.53 1.49
N SER A 96 -14.49 -5.95 2.13
CA SER A 96 -15.77 -6.62 2.35
C SER A 96 -16.56 -6.80 1.06
N THR A 97 -16.46 -5.86 0.14
CA THR A 97 -17.27 -5.81 -1.09
C THR A 97 -16.67 -6.67 -2.21
N VAL A 98 -15.34 -6.85 -2.26
CA VAL A 98 -14.68 -7.59 -3.35
C VAL A 98 -14.36 -9.04 -2.98
N THR A 99 -14.31 -9.90 -3.98
CA THR A 99 -13.81 -11.28 -3.82
C THR A 99 -12.30 -11.26 -3.66
N ILE A 100 -11.79 -11.83 -2.56
CA ILE A 100 -10.36 -11.89 -2.28
C ILE A 100 -9.82 -13.25 -2.70
N PRO A 101 -8.96 -13.33 -3.73
CA PRO A 101 -8.29 -14.56 -4.13
C PRO A 101 -7.15 -14.92 -3.18
N ASP A 102 -6.52 -16.06 -3.41
CA ASP A 102 -5.35 -16.52 -2.66
C ASP A 102 -4.02 -15.84 -3.08
N ARG A 103 -4.05 -15.03 -4.14
CA ARG A 103 -2.89 -14.28 -4.67
C ARG A 103 -3.24 -12.81 -4.91
N SER A 104 -2.30 -11.91 -4.62
CA SER A 104 -2.46 -10.47 -4.87
C SER A 104 -1.14 -9.87 -5.35
N VAL A 105 -1.23 -8.83 -6.17
CA VAL A 105 -0.10 -7.92 -6.44
C VAL A 105 -0.46 -6.58 -5.83
N ILE A 106 0.36 -6.08 -4.90
CA ILE A 106 0.06 -4.86 -4.16
C ILE A 106 1.09 -3.80 -4.53
N PHE A 107 0.59 -2.76 -5.17
CA PHE A 107 1.38 -1.59 -5.57
C PHE A 107 1.21 -0.50 -4.52
N CYS A 108 2.31 0.05 -4.05
CA CYS A 108 2.32 1.14 -3.09
C CYS A 108 3.27 2.26 -3.51
N PRO A 109 3.09 3.50 -3.04
CA PRO A 109 4.09 4.53 -3.19
C PRO A 109 5.35 4.15 -2.39
N ASN A 110 6.52 4.63 -2.85
CA ASN A 110 7.76 4.56 -2.09
C ASN A 110 7.93 5.86 -1.29
N HIS A 111 7.35 5.92 -0.08
CA HIS A 111 7.45 7.11 0.78
C HIS A 111 8.85 7.35 1.32
N THR A 112 9.66 6.31 1.40
CA THR A 112 11.01 6.40 1.97
C THR A 112 12.03 6.95 0.99
N GLY A 113 11.76 6.84 -0.31
CA GLY A 113 12.71 7.16 -1.37
C GLY A 113 13.94 6.24 -1.40
N VAL A 114 13.91 5.14 -0.65
CA VAL A 114 15.01 4.17 -0.60
C VAL A 114 14.81 3.10 -1.67
N GLY A 115 15.89 2.72 -2.34
CA GLY A 115 15.90 1.65 -3.33
C GLY A 115 15.52 2.09 -4.73
N ALA A 116 15.15 1.12 -5.57
CA ALA A 116 14.79 1.35 -6.98
C ALA A 116 13.44 2.06 -7.12
N GLU A 117 13.27 2.82 -8.23
CA GLU A 117 12.03 3.55 -8.55
C GLU A 117 10.81 2.63 -8.77
N ALA A 118 11.03 1.38 -9.15
CA ALA A 118 10.00 0.36 -9.22
C ALA A 118 10.57 -0.94 -8.64
N ALA A 119 10.43 -1.10 -7.35
CA ALA A 119 11.06 -2.15 -6.56
C ALA A 119 10.10 -3.30 -6.28
N VAL A 120 10.57 -4.53 -6.48
CA VAL A 120 9.89 -5.77 -6.12
C VAL A 120 10.73 -6.52 -5.08
N MET A 121 10.14 -6.98 -3.99
CA MET A 121 10.75 -8.00 -3.14
C MET A 121 10.20 -9.35 -3.57
N SER A 122 11.00 -10.19 -4.23
CA SER A 122 10.53 -11.41 -4.88
C SER A 122 10.65 -12.65 -4.00
N ARG A 123 11.31 -12.59 -2.86
CA ARG A 123 11.57 -13.74 -1.99
C ARG A 123 11.33 -13.44 -0.52
N GLY A 124 11.04 -14.50 0.24
CA GLY A 124 10.91 -14.44 1.68
C GLY A 124 9.47 -14.27 2.16
N ALA A 125 9.31 -13.57 3.27
CA ALA A 125 8.00 -13.34 3.89
C ALA A 125 7.97 -11.99 4.64
N TRP A 126 6.77 -11.48 4.89
CA TRP A 126 6.57 -10.35 5.78
C TRP A 126 6.03 -10.82 7.13
N ARG A 127 6.72 -10.44 8.20
CA ARG A 127 6.25 -10.71 9.56
C ARG A 127 5.12 -9.77 9.91
N MET A 128 4.05 -10.34 10.42
CA MET A 128 2.87 -9.64 10.90
C MET A 128 2.57 -10.11 12.34
N PRO A 129 1.73 -9.42 13.11
CA PRO A 129 1.43 -9.84 14.49
C PRO A 129 0.94 -11.27 14.64
N TRP A 130 0.36 -11.86 13.59
CA TRP A 130 -0.17 -13.24 13.60
C TRP A 130 0.79 -14.28 13.01
N GLY A 131 1.95 -13.91 12.51
CA GLY A 131 2.88 -14.81 11.84
C GLY A 131 3.40 -14.26 10.53
N GLU A 132 3.96 -15.10 9.69
CA GLU A 132 4.55 -14.71 8.41
C GLU A 132 3.57 -14.83 7.25
N VAL A 133 3.59 -13.84 6.36
CA VAL A 133 2.86 -13.85 5.08
C VAL A 133 3.87 -14.05 3.96
N PRO A 134 3.81 -15.19 3.23
CA PRO A 134 4.79 -15.51 2.21
C PRO A 134 4.63 -14.63 0.96
N ILE A 135 5.75 -14.27 0.36
CA ILE A 135 5.80 -13.66 -0.96
C ILE A 135 5.52 -14.72 -2.03
N ASP A 136 4.79 -14.35 -3.07
CA ASP A 136 4.58 -15.16 -4.25
C ASP A 136 5.76 -15.02 -5.21
N GLY A 137 6.82 -15.80 -4.94
CA GLY A 137 8.07 -15.67 -5.68
C GLY A 137 7.95 -16.04 -7.16
N GLU A 138 7.08 -17.00 -7.51
CA GLU A 138 6.85 -17.39 -8.90
C GLU A 138 6.22 -16.24 -9.70
N LEU A 139 5.16 -15.63 -9.15
CA LEU A 139 4.52 -14.48 -9.77
C LEU A 139 5.46 -13.28 -9.83
N ALA A 140 6.25 -13.05 -8.78
CA ALA A 140 7.23 -11.97 -8.75
C ALA A 140 8.30 -12.11 -9.84
N ASP A 141 8.83 -13.32 -10.06
CA ASP A 141 9.81 -13.57 -11.14
C ASP A 141 9.22 -13.31 -12.52
N ARG A 142 7.98 -13.73 -12.73
CA ARG A 142 7.29 -13.49 -14.01
C ARG A 142 7.07 -12.00 -14.25
N LEU A 143 6.73 -11.23 -13.22
CA LEU A 143 6.59 -9.76 -13.31
C LEU A 143 7.93 -9.09 -13.60
N LEU A 144 9.00 -9.48 -12.91
CA LEU A 144 10.36 -8.98 -13.13
C LEU A 144 10.84 -9.26 -14.56
N ALA A 145 10.58 -10.47 -15.07
CA ALA A 145 10.92 -10.84 -16.46
C ALA A 145 10.06 -10.09 -17.50
N ALA A 146 8.83 -9.69 -17.14
CA ALA A 146 7.89 -9.07 -18.05
C ALA A 146 8.11 -7.57 -18.25
N SER A 147 8.78 -6.88 -17.32
CA SER A 147 8.98 -5.43 -17.38
C SER A 147 10.40 -5.04 -16.95
N PRO A 148 11.18 -4.40 -17.83
CA PRO A 148 12.51 -3.89 -17.48
C PRO A 148 12.47 -2.70 -16.52
N LEU A 149 11.30 -2.13 -16.24
CA LEU A 149 11.11 -1.09 -15.25
C LEU A 149 11.23 -1.64 -13.83
N LEU A 150 10.86 -2.92 -13.60
CA LEU A 150 10.91 -3.55 -12.30
C LEU A 150 12.32 -4.03 -11.95
N SER A 151 12.72 -3.80 -10.73
CA SER A 151 14.00 -4.26 -10.17
C SER A 151 13.77 -5.06 -8.90
N GLU A 152 14.50 -6.17 -8.73
CA GLU A 152 14.56 -6.87 -7.44
C GLU A 152 15.22 -5.97 -6.40
N ASP A 153 14.45 -5.48 -5.43
CA ASP A 153 14.99 -4.63 -4.37
C ASP A 153 14.14 -4.68 -3.10
N ALA A 154 14.58 -5.48 -2.14
CA ALA A 154 13.94 -5.58 -0.83
C ALA A 154 14.14 -4.34 0.05
N SER A 155 15.11 -3.46 -0.27
CA SER A 155 15.41 -2.29 0.56
C SER A 155 14.30 -1.25 0.54
N ALA A 156 13.62 -1.06 -0.61
CA ALA A 156 12.49 -0.16 -0.77
C ALA A 156 11.30 -0.52 0.16
N HIS A 157 11.19 -1.79 0.52
CA HIS A 157 10.08 -2.28 1.34
C HIS A 157 10.34 -2.24 2.84
N ARG A 158 11.60 -2.06 3.27
CA ARG A 158 12.00 -2.23 4.68
C ARG A 158 11.25 -1.32 5.64
N GLY A 159 11.09 -0.06 5.31
CA GLY A 159 10.40 0.96 6.10
C GLY A 159 9.06 1.42 5.50
N GLU A 160 8.64 0.86 4.35
CA GLU A 160 7.42 1.28 3.68
C GLU A 160 6.19 0.64 4.34
N HIS A 161 5.24 1.48 4.75
CA HIS A 161 4.08 1.08 5.54
C HIS A 161 2.82 0.86 4.70
N SER A 162 2.71 1.57 3.57
CA SER A 162 1.46 1.70 2.83
C SER A 162 0.93 0.39 2.25
N LEU A 163 1.83 -0.57 1.98
CA LEU A 163 1.45 -1.92 1.58
C LEU A 163 1.14 -2.80 2.79
N GLU A 164 1.93 -2.67 3.86
CA GLU A 164 1.83 -3.51 5.07
C GLU A 164 0.42 -3.46 5.68
N VAL A 165 -0.18 -2.28 5.74
CA VAL A 165 -1.51 -2.08 6.33
C VAL A 165 -2.65 -2.77 5.57
N GLN A 166 -2.41 -3.24 4.34
CA GLN A 166 -3.40 -3.98 3.56
C GLN A 166 -3.49 -5.46 3.97
N LEU A 167 -2.38 -6.04 4.47
CA LEU A 167 -2.28 -7.47 4.75
C LEU A 167 -3.28 -7.98 5.81
N PRO A 168 -3.59 -7.25 6.90
CA PRO A 168 -4.59 -7.69 7.85
C PRO A 168 -6.00 -7.82 7.28
N PHE A 169 -6.38 -6.93 6.34
CA PHE A 169 -7.68 -7.02 5.66
C PHE A 169 -7.73 -8.21 4.70
N LEU A 170 -6.64 -8.50 3.97
CA LEU A 170 -6.55 -9.70 3.13
C LEU A 170 -6.73 -10.96 3.97
N ARG A 171 -6.02 -11.06 5.10
CA ARG A 171 -6.12 -12.20 6.03
C ARG A 171 -7.55 -12.41 6.54
N ARG A 172 -8.31 -11.34 6.80
CA ARG A 172 -9.69 -11.45 7.28
C ARG A 172 -10.59 -12.27 6.35
N PHE A 173 -10.35 -12.18 5.03
CA PHE A 173 -11.16 -12.86 4.02
C PHE A 173 -10.45 -14.05 3.37
N ARG A 174 -9.14 -14.17 3.56
CA ARG A 174 -8.33 -15.28 3.03
C ARG A 174 -7.21 -15.60 4.01
N GLU A 175 -7.41 -16.61 4.86
CA GLU A 175 -6.45 -16.97 5.91
C GLU A 175 -5.08 -17.36 5.33
N ALA A 176 -5.06 -18.15 4.28
CA ALA A 176 -3.85 -18.50 3.53
C ALA A 176 -3.83 -17.77 2.20
N PHE A 177 -2.89 -16.83 2.05
CA PHE A 177 -2.67 -16.08 0.82
C PHE A 177 -1.17 -15.79 0.61
N ARG A 178 -0.82 -15.45 -0.63
CA ARG A 178 0.50 -14.98 -1.03
C ARG A 178 0.35 -13.66 -1.77
N PHE A 179 1.41 -12.86 -1.78
CA PHE A 179 1.37 -11.57 -2.45
C PHE A 179 2.72 -11.22 -3.06
N VAL A 180 2.69 -10.31 -4.05
CA VAL A 180 3.89 -9.67 -4.59
C VAL A 180 3.86 -8.20 -4.16
N PRO A 181 4.83 -7.75 -3.37
CA PRO A 181 4.97 -6.34 -3.01
C PRO A 181 5.71 -5.58 -4.11
N VAL A 182 5.13 -4.45 -4.55
CA VAL A 182 5.71 -3.54 -5.55
C VAL A 182 5.66 -2.11 -5.01
N ALA A 183 6.82 -1.53 -4.73
CA ALA A 183 6.95 -0.13 -4.31
C ALA A 183 7.33 0.72 -5.52
N LEU A 184 6.57 1.79 -5.76
CA LEU A 184 6.71 2.66 -6.93
C LEU A 184 7.05 4.09 -6.49
N GLY A 185 8.17 4.61 -6.98
CA GLY A 185 8.58 6.00 -6.85
C GLY A 185 8.05 6.85 -8.02
N HIS A 186 8.94 7.62 -8.63
CA HIS A 186 8.58 8.50 -9.72
C HIS A 186 8.62 7.77 -11.07
N LEU A 187 7.45 7.49 -11.64
CA LEU A 187 7.31 6.98 -13.00
C LEU A 187 6.64 8.02 -13.90
N SER A 188 7.02 8.02 -15.18
CA SER A 188 6.30 8.78 -16.21
C SER A 188 4.94 8.13 -16.52
N LEU A 189 4.06 8.85 -17.20
CA LEU A 189 2.78 8.29 -17.65
C LEU A 189 2.99 7.09 -18.60
N SER A 190 4.00 7.19 -19.49
CA SER A 190 4.37 6.08 -20.40
C SER A 190 4.86 4.85 -19.64
N ASP A 191 5.64 5.06 -18.57
CA ASP A 191 6.11 3.95 -17.73
C ASP A 191 4.96 3.31 -16.94
N CYS A 192 4.02 4.12 -16.42
CA CYS A 192 2.82 3.59 -15.78
C CYS A 192 1.99 2.72 -16.74
N ARG A 193 1.83 3.16 -17.99
CA ARG A 193 1.14 2.39 -19.03
C ARG A 193 1.87 1.09 -19.33
N ALA A 194 3.17 1.16 -19.64
CA ALA A 194 3.98 0.00 -19.98
C ALA A 194 3.99 -1.04 -18.84
N LEU A 195 4.13 -0.59 -17.61
CA LEU A 195 4.08 -1.46 -16.43
C LEU A 195 2.69 -2.07 -16.25
N GLY A 196 1.62 -1.28 -16.38
CA GLY A 196 0.24 -1.76 -16.27
C GLY A 196 -0.09 -2.84 -17.31
N GLU A 197 0.31 -2.64 -18.57
CA GLU A 197 0.13 -3.61 -19.65
C GLU A 197 0.94 -4.90 -19.41
N ALA A 198 2.18 -4.79 -18.91
CA ALA A 198 3.01 -5.95 -18.55
C ALA A 198 2.38 -6.76 -17.40
N VAL A 199 1.89 -6.07 -16.36
CA VAL A 199 1.18 -6.68 -15.23
C VAL A 199 -0.09 -7.40 -15.70
N ALA A 200 -0.88 -6.75 -16.57
CA ALA A 200 -2.11 -7.34 -17.11
C ALA A 200 -1.84 -8.61 -17.91
N ARG A 201 -0.80 -8.62 -18.74
CA ARG A 201 -0.40 -9.81 -19.49
C ARG A 201 -0.10 -10.98 -18.56
N ILE A 202 0.74 -10.77 -17.55
CA ILE A 202 1.09 -11.83 -16.60
C ILE A 202 -0.12 -12.29 -15.78
N ALA A 203 -0.95 -11.34 -15.28
CA ALA A 203 -2.15 -11.68 -14.52
C ALA A 203 -3.19 -12.41 -15.37
N GLY A 204 -3.33 -12.05 -16.65
CA GLY A 204 -4.27 -12.68 -17.59
C GLY A 204 -3.88 -14.11 -18.01
N GLU A 205 -2.61 -14.48 -17.93
CA GLU A 205 -2.12 -15.83 -18.20
C GLU A 205 -2.40 -16.80 -17.03
N GLU A 206 -2.75 -16.27 -15.84
CA GLU A 206 -3.03 -17.08 -14.66
C GLU A 206 -4.42 -17.72 -14.72
N THR A 207 -4.53 -19.02 -14.45
CA THR A 207 -5.83 -19.71 -14.32
C THR A 207 -6.68 -19.12 -13.19
N ARG A 208 -6.04 -18.61 -12.16
CA ARG A 208 -6.63 -17.85 -11.05
C ARG A 208 -5.92 -16.49 -10.95
N PRO A 209 -6.43 -15.47 -11.64
CA PRO A 209 -5.81 -14.14 -11.66
C PRO A 209 -5.65 -13.57 -10.26
N PRO A 210 -4.50 -12.94 -9.95
CA PRO A 210 -4.30 -12.23 -8.69
C PRO A 210 -5.19 -10.97 -8.64
N LEU A 211 -5.56 -10.54 -7.44
CA LEU A 211 -6.16 -9.21 -7.25
C LEU A 211 -5.06 -8.15 -7.32
N LEU A 212 -5.26 -7.14 -8.17
CA LEU A 212 -4.37 -5.99 -8.25
C LEU A 212 -4.82 -4.93 -7.24
N ILE A 213 -3.94 -4.50 -6.36
CA ILE A 213 -4.26 -3.55 -5.29
C ILE A 213 -3.35 -2.33 -5.42
N ALA A 214 -3.93 -1.15 -5.60
CA ALA A 214 -3.24 0.12 -5.47
C ALA A 214 -3.48 0.69 -4.08
N SER A 215 -2.42 0.90 -3.32
CA SER A 215 -2.48 1.52 -2.01
C SER A 215 -2.30 3.03 -2.15
N SER A 216 -3.29 3.83 -1.75
CA SER A 216 -3.26 5.29 -1.89
C SER A 216 -4.20 6.00 -0.95
N ASP A 217 -3.67 6.97 -0.20
CA ASP A 217 -4.49 8.03 0.35
C ASP A 217 -4.68 9.14 -0.70
N MET A 218 -5.69 10.02 -0.49
CA MET A 218 -6.02 11.12 -1.39
C MET A 218 -5.33 12.42 -0.96
N SER A 219 -6.03 13.58 -0.98
CA SER A 219 -5.46 14.87 -0.56
C SER A 219 -4.99 14.84 0.89
N HIS A 220 -3.88 15.54 1.18
CA HIS A 220 -3.30 15.68 2.52
C HIS A 220 -3.24 17.13 2.95
N TYR A 221 -3.62 17.38 4.22
CA TYR A 221 -3.46 18.66 4.91
C TYR A 221 -4.17 19.85 4.24
N GLU A 222 -5.31 19.56 3.60
CA GLU A 222 -6.20 20.56 3.00
C GLU A 222 -7.43 20.76 3.90
N PRO A 223 -8.08 21.93 3.88
CA PRO A 223 -9.43 22.08 4.44
C PRO A 223 -10.41 21.08 3.81
N ASP A 224 -11.32 20.50 4.61
CA ASP A 224 -12.20 19.37 4.20
C ASP A 224 -12.94 19.63 2.88
N GLY A 225 -13.51 20.84 2.70
CA GLY A 225 -14.21 21.18 1.45
C GLY A 225 -13.30 21.23 0.22
N ILE A 226 -12.04 21.66 0.40
CA ILE A 226 -11.04 21.70 -0.68
C ILE A 226 -10.57 20.27 -0.98
N ALA A 227 -10.26 19.49 0.06
CA ALA A 227 -9.87 18.08 -0.09
C ALA A 227 -10.93 17.32 -0.86
N ARG A 228 -12.21 17.39 -0.47
CA ARG A 228 -13.33 16.72 -1.17
C ARG A 228 -13.47 17.12 -2.63
N LYS A 229 -13.26 18.39 -2.95
CA LYS A 229 -13.31 18.89 -4.34
C LYS A 229 -12.16 18.31 -5.17
N LYS A 230 -10.93 18.37 -4.67
CA LYS A 230 -9.74 17.83 -5.33
C LYS A 230 -9.83 16.31 -5.49
N ASP A 231 -10.17 15.61 -4.42
CA ASP A 231 -10.35 14.16 -4.42
C ASP A 231 -11.45 13.73 -5.39
N GLY A 232 -12.56 14.49 -5.45
CA GLY A 232 -13.64 14.26 -6.41
C GLY A 232 -13.14 14.28 -7.85
N ALA A 233 -12.28 15.22 -8.23
CA ALA A 233 -11.71 15.30 -9.56
C ALA A 233 -10.84 14.09 -9.92
N ALA A 234 -10.07 13.55 -8.97
CA ALA A 234 -9.29 12.33 -9.17
C ALA A 234 -10.18 11.07 -9.21
N ILE A 235 -11.18 11.00 -8.31
CA ILE A 235 -12.16 9.89 -8.25
C ILE A 235 -12.94 9.81 -9.56
N ASP A 236 -13.40 10.93 -10.14
CA ASP A 236 -14.13 10.95 -11.40
C ASP A 236 -13.32 10.36 -12.55
N ARG A 237 -11.99 10.58 -12.57
CA ARG A 237 -11.11 9.94 -13.57
C ARG A 237 -11.01 8.44 -13.37
N MET A 238 -10.92 7.99 -12.13
CA MET A 238 -10.91 6.55 -11.83
C MET A 238 -12.25 5.90 -12.17
N LEU A 239 -13.38 6.56 -11.90
CA LEU A 239 -14.73 6.08 -12.24
C LEU A 239 -14.97 6.04 -13.75
N SER A 240 -14.37 6.96 -14.49
CA SER A 240 -14.42 7.00 -15.96
C SER A 240 -13.41 6.06 -16.61
N LEU A 241 -12.65 5.26 -15.83
CA LEU A 241 -11.58 4.40 -16.31
C LEU A 241 -10.54 5.17 -17.17
N ASP A 242 -10.19 6.39 -16.76
CA ASP A 242 -9.27 7.30 -17.45
C ASP A 242 -7.93 7.44 -16.70
N PRO A 243 -6.98 6.50 -16.87
CA PRO A 243 -5.69 6.55 -16.16
C PRO A 243 -4.84 7.76 -16.55
N GLU A 244 -4.93 8.21 -17.81
CA GLU A 244 -4.20 9.40 -18.27
C GLU A 244 -4.79 10.66 -17.66
N GLY A 245 -6.11 10.76 -17.59
CA GLY A 245 -6.81 11.86 -16.95
C GLY A 245 -6.52 11.90 -15.45
N LEU A 246 -6.47 10.74 -14.76
CA LEU A 246 -6.07 10.64 -13.36
C LEU A 246 -4.67 11.22 -13.15
N PHE A 247 -3.70 10.72 -13.92
CA PHE A 247 -2.31 11.17 -13.81
C PHE A 247 -2.15 12.68 -14.07
N ARG A 248 -2.90 13.22 -15.04
CA ARG A 248 -2.86 14.64 -15.40
C ARG A 248 -3.56 15.50 -14.37
N VAL A 249 -4.77 15.15 -13.92
CA VAL A 249 -5.55 15.99 -12.98
C VAL A 249 -4.85 16.09 -11.63
N VAL A 250 -4.28 14.98 -11.12
CA VAL A 250 -3.53 15.00 -9.86
C VAL A 250 -2.37 15.98 -9.92
N ARG A 251 -1.64 16.05 -11.04
CA ARG A 251 -0.52 16.99 -11.21
C ARG A 251 -0.97 18.43 -11.47
N SER A 252 -1.94 18.63 -12.37
CA SER A 252 -2.40 19.99 -12.77
C SER A 252 -3.09 20.72 -11.62
N GLU A 253 -3.89 20.00 -10.82
CA GLU A 253 -4.60 20.57 -9.67
C GLU A 253 -3.81 20.45 -8.36
N ARG A 254 -2.57 19.94 -8.42
CA ARG A 254 -1.69 19.73 -7.27
C ARG A 254 -2.39 18.96 -6.15
N ILE A 255 -3.03 17.85 -6.52
CA ILE A 255 -3.65 16.94 -5.56
C ILE A 255 -2.53 16.13 -4.90
N SER A 256 -2.46 16.12 -3.58
CA SER A 256 -1.41 15.41 -2.84
C SER A 256 -1.72 13.91 -2.67
N MET A 257 -2.30 13.28 -3.70
CA MET A 257 -2.56 11.84 -3.75
C MET A 257 -1.24 11.07 -3.79
N CYS A 258 -0.86 10.41 -2.68
CA CYS A 258 0.44 9.76 -2.54
C CYS A 258 0.60 8.57 -3.49
N GLY A 259 -0.45 7.80 -3.71
CA GLY A 259 -0.45 6.61 -4.56
C GLY A 259 -0.96 6.85 -5.99
N VAL A 260 -0.78 8.06 -6.57
CA VAL A 260 -1.20 8.33 -7.96
C VAL A 260 -0.53 7.38 -8.95
N ILE A 261 0.75 7.07 -8.76
CA ILE A 261 1.49 6.13 -9.61
C ILE A 261 0.93 4.70 -9.49
N PRO A 262 0.84 4.10 -8.29
CA PRO A 262 0.16 2.82 -8.08
C PRO A 262 -1.25 2.76 -8.68
N ALA A 263 -2.09 3.77 -8.43
CA ALA A 263 -3.45 3.81 -8.93
C ALA A 263 -3.51 3.88 -10.47
N THR A 264 -2.63 4.66 -11.09
CA THR A 264 -2.53 4.76 -12.56
C THR A 264 -2.11 3.43 -13.18
N VAL A 265 -1.10 2.75 -12.61
CA VAL A 265 -0.63 1.42 -13.06
C VAL A 265 -1.75 0.39 -12.95
N VAL A 266 -2.41 0.30 -11.79
CA VAL A 266 -3.51 -0.67 -11.57
C VAL A 266 -4.69 -0.37 -12.48
N LEU A 267 -4.99 0.89 -12.77
CA LEU A 267 -6.07 1.27 -13.67
C LEU A 267 -5.75 0.88 -15.13
N PHE A 268 -4.52 1.11 -15.63
CA PHE A 268 -4.08 0.60 -16.94
C PHE A 268 -4.16 -0.92 -17.00
N ALA A 269 -3.68 -1.61 -15.96
CA ALA A 269 -3.73 -3.07 -15.89
C ALA A 269 -5.18 -3.58 -15.87
N SER A 270 -6.07 -2.93 -15.13
CA SER A 270 -7.48 -3.32 -15.04
C SER A 270 -8.19 -3.16 -16.39
N LEU A 271 -7.93 -2.07 -17.12
CA LEU A 271 -8.44 -1.87 -18.49
C LEU A 271 -7.95 -2.97 -19.44
N ALA A 272 -6.66 -3.27 -19.42
CA ALA A 272 -6.07 -4.33 -20.27
C ALA A 272 -6.61 -5.73 -19.89
N LEU A 273 -7.04 -5.94 -18.66
CA LEU A 273 -7.75 -7.15 -18.20
C LEU A 273 -9.25 -7.13 -18.51
N GLY A 274 -9.74 -6.13 -19.22
CA GLY A 274 -11.13 -6.03 -19.68
C GLY A 274 -12.08 -5.40 -18.63
N ALA A 275 -11.60 -4.53 -17.75
CA ALA A 275 -12.48 -3.73 -16.90
C ALA A 275 -13.31 -2.78 -17.76
N THR A 276 -14.63 -2.79 -17.56
CA THR A 276 -15.60 -1.98 -18.32
C THR A 276 -16.36 -0.97 -17.46
N SER A 277 -16.21 -1.05 -16.14
CA SER A 277 -16.83 -0.14 -15.20
C SER A 277 -15.98 0.01 -13.94
N ALA A 278 -16.22 1.08 -13.19
CA ALA A 278 -15.62 1.31 -11.90
C ALA A 278 -16.68 1.71 -10.88
N ARG A 279 -16.41 1.41 -9.61
CA ARG A 279 -17.32 1.73 -8.51
C ARG A 279 -16.56 2.42 -7.39
N LEU A 280 -17.04 3.58 -6.96
CA LEU A 280 -16.66 4.15 -5.68
C LEU A 280 -17.39 3.36 -4.58
N VAL A 281 -16.63 2.62 -3.79
CA VAL A 281 -17.16 1.82 -2.70
C VAL A 281 -17.44 2.70 -1.48
N LYS A 282 -16.45 3.54 -1.13
CA LYS A 282 -16.58 4.48 -0.02
C LYS A 282 -15.58 5.62 -0.16
N TYR A 283 -15.99 6.81 0.31
CA TYR A 283 -15.12 7.97 0.51
C TYR A 283 -15.33 8.55 1.90
N SER A 284 -14.26 9.01 2.53
CA SER A 284 -14.27 9.69 3.83
C SER A 284 -13.04 10.59 3.95
N THR A 285 -13.01 11.46 4.94
CA THR A 285 -11.81 12.21 5.33
C THR A 285 -11.48 11.95 6.80
N SER A 286 -10.26 12.27 7.21
CA SER A 286 -9.88 12.20 8.63
C SER A 286 -10.77 13.08 9.51
N GLY A 287 -11.33 14.16 8.95
CA GLY A 287 -12.27 15.06 9.62
C GLY A 287 -13.60 14.40 10.00
N ASP A 288 -14.01 13.35 9.26
CA ASP A 288 -15.22 12.58 9.60
C ASP A 288 -15.04 11.74 10.88
N VAL A 289 -13.79 11.48 11.28
CA VAL A 289 -13.43 10.73 12.48
C VAL A 289 -13.03 11.65 13.63
N SER A 290 -12.15 12.63 13.36
CA SER A 290 -11.60 13.52 14.38
C SER A 290 -12.52 14.69 14.74
N GLY A 291 -13.43 15.08 13.83
CA GLY A 291 -14.20 16.31 13.93
C GLY A 291 -13.44 17.56 13.48
N ASP A 292 -12.12 17.50 13.32
CA ASP A 292 -11.31 18.59 12.78
C ASP A 292 -11.38 18.61 11.26
N ARG A 293 -11.90 19.70 10.70
CA ARG A 293 -12.07 19.93 9.26
C ARG A 293 -11.14 20.98 8.71
N GLY A 294 -10.23 21.50 9.52
CA GLY A 294 -9.26 22.53 9.13
C GLY A 294 -8.16 21.97 8.23
N GLN A 295 -7.65 20.77 8.57
CA GLN A 295 -6.65 20.06 7.79
C GLN A 295 -6.97 18.55 7.81
N VAL A 296 -7.38 18.00 6.67
CA VAL A 296 -7.77 16.60 6.57
C VAL A 296 -6.89 15.81 5.61
N VAL A 297 -6.97 14.49 5.72
CA VAL A 297 -6.52 13.54 4.70
C VAL A 297 -7.75 12.84 4.13
N GLY A 298 -7.84 12.77 2.80
CA GLY A 298 -8.92 12.08 2.10
C GLY A 298 -8.62 10.59 1.91
N TYR A 299 -9.66 9.77 1.94
CA TYR A 299 -9.60 8.32 1.79
C TYR A 299 -10.65 7.85 0.79
N ALA A 300 -10.23 7.26 -0.31
CA ALA A 300 -11.13 6.70 -1.31
C ALA A 300 -10.91 5.20 -1.47
N GLY A 301 -11.98 4.46 -1.55
CA GLY A 301 -12.00 3.04 -1.87
C GLY A 301 -12.73 2.80 -3.17
N LEU A 302 -12.06 2.23 -4.19
CA LEU A 302 -12.63 1.98 -5.51
C LEU A 302 -12.39 0.53 -5.95
N ALA A 303 -13.25 0.05 -6.85
CA ALA A 303 -13.10 -1.23 -7.52
C ALA A 303 -13.29 -1.07 -9.04
N PHE A 304 -12.39 -1.68 -9.83
CA PHE A 304 -12.42 -1.74 -11.29
C PHE A 304 -12.94 -3.12 -11.73
N LEU A 305 -14.01 -3.18 -12.51
CA LEU A 305 -14.84 -4.38 -12.78
C LEU A 305 -14.75 -4.85 -14.22
#